data_89d077771945f2ec0396b0e0ccf6110e
#
_entry.id   89d077771945f2ec0396b0e0ccf6110e
#
_cell.length_a   1.000
_cell.length_b   1.000
_cell.length_c   1.000
_cell.angle_alpha   90.00
_cell.angle_beta   90.00
_cell.angle_gamma   90.00
#
_symmetry.space_group_name_H-M   'P 1'
#
loop_
_entity.id
_entity.type
_entity.pdbx_description
1 polymer ?
#
loop_
_entity_poly.entity_id
_entity_poly.type
_entity_poly.pdbx_seq_one_letter_code
_entity_poly.pdbx_strand_id
1 'polypeptide(L)'
;MARAAALIVNDGQIALIERRGSRRGALYYLFPGGHEESESPDAAAVREGEEELGLRVAVDRLVARGAYKGGVQYYFTAHILGGLFGTGRGPEMVGPNAPDAGTYAAVWMPIGDLPRLPVYPPEVATLVARAVDEGWPHKAVAVDNDG
;
A
#
# COMPACT_ATOMS: atom_id res chain seq x y z
N MET A 1 0.13 16.37 8.06
CA MET A 1 -0.30 15.86 6.76
C MET A 1 -0.53 14.36 6.86
N ALA A 2 -1.61 13.88 6.29
CA ALA A 2 -1.95 12.46 6.37
C ALA A 2 -1.65 11.74 5.05
N ARG A 3 -1.34 10.46 5.17
CA ARG A 3 -1.20 9.54 4.04
C ARG A 3 -2.17 8.40 4.24
N ALA A 4 -2.57 7.76 3.17
CA ALA A 4 -3.47 6.62 3.23
C ALA A 4 -3.01 5.53 2.26
N ALA A 5 -3.10 4.30 2.69
CA ALA A 5 -2.74 3.14 1.90
C ALA A 5 -3.87 2.12 1.90
N ALA A 6 -3.95 1.35 0.83
CA ALA A 6 -4.95 0.30 0.67
C ALA A 6 -4.30 -1.08 0.79
N LEU A 7 -4.90 -1.93 1.61
CA LEU A 7 -4.51 -3.32 1.75
C LEU A 7 -5.52 -4.14 0.96
N ILE A 8 -5.14 -4.52 -0.25
CA ILE A 8 -6.03 -5.18 -1.21
C ILE A 8 -5.58 -6.62 -1.37
N VAL A 9 -6.36 -7.54 -0.81
CA VAL A 9 -6.08 -8.98 -0.87
C VAL A 9 -7.02 -9.64 -1.87
N ASN A 10 -6.47 -10.45 -2.75
CA ASN A 10 -7.23 -11.20 -3.74
C ASN A 10 -6.54 -12.52 -4.03
N ASP A 11 -7.27 -13.62 -3.88
CA ASP A 11 -6.75 -14.99 -4.16
C ASP A 11 -5.43 -15.30 -3.46
N GLY A 12 -5.32 -14.94 -2.18
CA GLY A 12 -4.12 -15.24 -1.39
C GLY A 12 -2.92 -14.35 -1.70
N GLN A 13 -3.14 -13.29 -2.48
CA GLN A 13 -2.10 -12.34 -2.83
C GLN A 13 -2.49 -10.95 -2.35
N ILE A 14 -1.51 -10.09 -2.16
CA ILE A 14 -1.74 -8.68 -1.80
C ILE A 14 -1.09 -7.79 -2.85
N ALA A 15 -1.75 -6.68 -3.15
CA ALA A 15 -1.23 -5.70 -4.10
C ALA A 15 -0.13 -4.86 -3.43
N LEU A 16 1.03 -4.83 -4.04
CA LEU A 16 2.17 -4.05 -3.57
C LEU A 16 2.75 -3.23 -4.73
N ILE A 17 3.51 -2.21 -4.37
CA ILE A 17 4.32 -1.45 -5.32
C ILE A 17 5.76 -1.88 -5.15
N GLU A 18 6.32 -2.47 -6.18
CA GLU A 18 7.73 -2.87 -6.21
C GLU A 18 8.58 -1.66 -6.57
N ARG A 19 9.59 -1.37 -5.77
CA ARG A 19 10.52 -0.28 -5.99
C ARG A 19 11.92 -0.82 -6.24
N ARG A 20 12.56 -0.37 -7.32
CA ARG A 20 13.92 -0.78 -7.66
C ARG A 20 14.78 0.43 -7.95
N GLY A 21 16.05 0.40 -7.52
CA GLY A 21 17.01 1.42 -7.87
C GLY A 21 16.79 2.77 -7.21
N SER A 22 16.02 2.83 -6.13
CA SER A 22 15.82 4.05 -5.39
C SER A 22 16.91 4.23 -4.33
N ARG A 23 16.87 5.37 -3.64
CA ARG A 23 17.82 5.67 -2.55
C ARG A 23 17.77 4.67 -1.41
N ARG A 24 16.61 4.02 -1.19
CA ARG A 24 16.43 3.10 -0.06
C ARG A 24 17.14 1.78 -0.28
N GLY A 25 17.43 1.43 -1.53
CA GLY A 25 18.11 0.19 -1.84
C GLY A 25 17.69 -0.35 -3.19
N ALA A 26 18.23 -1.54 -3.55
CA ALA A 26 18.02 -2.11 -4.87
C ALA A 26 16.59 -2.59 -5.10
N LEU A 27 15.96 -3.16 -4.07
CA LEU A 27 14.62 -3.72 -4.19
C LEU A 27 13.90 -3.66 -2.85
N TYR A 28 12.68 -3.13 -2.86
CA TYR A 28 11.79 -3.20 -1.71
C TYR A 28 10.34 -2.99 -2.18
N TYR A 29 9.40 -3.20 -1.28
CA TYR A 29 7.97 -3.14 -1.59
C TYR A 29 7.24 -2.23 -0.62
N LEU A 30 6.23 -1.53 -1.13
CA LEU A 30 5.36 -0.65 -0.35
C LEU A 30 3.91 -1.03 -0.62
N PHE A 31 3.02 -0.70 0.31
CA PHE A 31 1.59 -0.79 0.06
C PHE A 31 1.17 0.41 -0.79
N PRO A 32 0.24 0.21 -1.74
CA PRO A 32 -0.22 1.33 -2.56
C PRO A 32 -0.85 2.42 -1.69
N GLY A 33 -0.43 3.65 -1.88
CA GLY A 33 -0.90 4.75 -1.07
C GLY A 33 -0.11 6.03 -1.31
N GLY A 34 -0.53 7.09 -0.67
CA GLY A 34 0.11 8.38 -0.78
C GLY A 34 -0.57 9.44 0.08
N HIS A 35 -0.20 10.69 -0.14
CA HIS A 35 -0.74 11.83 0.61
C HIS A 35 -2.18 12.11 0.23
N GLU A 36 -3.00 12.48 1.22
CA GLU A 36 -4.33 13.01 0.93
C GLU A 36 -4.20 14.39 0.29
N GLU A 37 -5.19 14.73 -0.56
CA GLU A 37 -5.18 15.99 -1.34
C GLU A 37 -6.38 16.85 -1.04
N SER A 38 -7.11 16.84 -0.17
CA SER A 38 -8.34 17.56 0.15
C SER A 38 -9.50 16.63 0.43
N GLU A 39 -9.26 15.33 0.25
CA GLU A 39 -10.27 14.31 0.54
C GLU A 39 -10.01 13.71 1.91
N SER A 40 -10.95 12.88 2.37
CA SER A 40 -10.76 12.08 3.57
C SER A 40 -9.70 11.00 3.33
N PRO A 41 -9.09 10.43 4.39
CA PRO A 41 -8.08 9.37 4.22
C PRO A 41 -8.58 8.16 3.45
N ASP A 42 -9.83 7.74 3.65
CA ASP A 42 -10.38 6.61 2.91
C ASP A 42 -10.53 6.92 1.43
N ALA A 43 -10.96 8.13 1.09
CA ALA A 43 -11.06 8.56 -0.31
C ALA A 43 -9.66 8.66 -0.94
N ALA A 44 -8.65 9.09 -0.18
CA ALA A 44 -7.28 9.11 -0.67
C ALA A 44 -6.77 7.71 -0.99
N ALA A 45 -7.09 6.71 -0.14
CA ALA A 45 -6.71 5.32 -0.41
C ALA A 45 -7.35 4.82 -1.71
N VAL A 46 -8.61 5.17 -1.98
CA VAL A 46 -9.30 4.81 -3.22
C VAL A 46 -8.60 5.43 -4.42
N ARG A 47 -8.32 6.73 -4.35
CA ARG A 47 -7.66 7.46 -5.44
C ARG A 47 -6.27 6.89 -5.73
N GLU A 48 -5.49 6.63 -4.68
CA GLU A 48 -4.14 6.08 -4.83
C GLU A 48 -4.16 4.67 -5.43
N GLY A 49 -5.14 3.86 -5.05
CA GLY A 49 -5.32 2.53 -5.65
C GLY A 49 -5.54 2.61 -7.15
N GLU A 50 -6.35 3.57 -7.59
CA GLU A 50 -6.58 3.76 -9.02
C GLU A 50 -5.33 4.30 -9.73
N GLU A 51 -4.69 5.31 -9.16
CA GLU A 51 -3.51 5.93 -9.76
C GLU A 51 -2.34 4.94 -9.86
N GLU A 52 -2.12 4.12 -8.85
CA GLU A 52 -0.97 3.24 -8.79
C GLU A 52 -1.22 1.85 -9.37
N LEU A 53 -2.43 1.33 -9.24
CA LEU A 53 -2.74 -0.04 -9.63
C LEU A 53 -3.64 -0.14 -10.86
N GLY A 54 -4.41 0.89 -11.15
CA GLY A 54 -5.44 0.82 -12.18
C GLY A 54 -6.71 0.14 -11.69
N LEU A 55 -6.85 -0.08 -10.39
CA LEU A 55 -8.01 -0.74 -9.80
C LEU A 55 -8.95 0.27 -9.17
N ARG A 56 -10.25 0.08 -9.41
CA ARG A 56 -11.28 0.78 -8.68
C ARG A 56 -11.64 -0.08 -7.47
N VAL A 57 -11.51 0.49 -6.28
CA VAL A 57 -11.72 -0.26 -5.04
C VAL A 57 -12.71 0.48 -4.14
N ALA A 58 -13.30 -0.28 -3.21
CA ALA A 58 -14.07 0.28 -2.12
C ALA A 58 -13.35 -0.04 -0.82
N VAL A 59 -13.27 0.94 0.07
CA VAL A 59 -12.66 0.76 1.38
C VAL A 59 -13.65 0.02 2.29
N ASP A 60 -13.14 -0.98 3.01
CA ASP A 60 -13.94 -1.73 3.97
C ASP A 60 -13.81 -1.12 5.38
N ARG A 61 -12.58 -1.03 5.90
CA ARG A 61 -12.37 -0.41 7.20
C ARG A 61 -10.90 -0.12 7.48
N LEU A 62 -10.66 0.74 8.46
CA LEU A 62 -9.32 1.06 8.95
C LEU A 62 -8.84 -0.08 9.85
N VAL A 63 -7.65 -0.60 9.59
CA VAL A 63 -7.08 -1.69 10.40
C VAL A 63 -5.76 -1.33 11.07
N ALA A 64 -5.08 -0.27 10.61
CA ALA A 64 -3.84 0.17 11.24
C ALA A 64 -3.62 1.66 11.00
N ARG A 65 -2.87 2.27 11.89
CA ARG A 65 -2.41 3.64 11.71
C ARG A 65 -1.07 3.83 12.44
N GLY A 66 -0.26 4.73 11.92
CA GLY A 66 1.02 5.00 12.54
C GLY A 66 1.51 6.40 12.24
N ALA A 67 2.57 6.81 12.94
CA ALA A 67 3.22 8.08 12.68
C ALA A 67 4.09 7.98 11.44
N TYR A 68 4.13 9.04 10.66
CA TYR A 68 4.97 9.10 9.47
C TYR A 68 5.40 10.55 9.23
N LYS A 69 6.68 10.83 9.46
CA LYS A 69 7.30 12.13 9.17
C LYS A 69 6.45 13.32 9.66
N GLY A 70 6.03 13.27 10.92
CA GLY A 70 5.24 14.34 11.53
C GLY A 70 3.76 14.30 11.21
N GLY A 71 3.28 13.30 10.47
CA GLY A 71 1.89 13.11 10.15
C GLY A 71 1.41 11.72 10.54
N VAL A 72 0.29 11.30 9.95
CA VAL A 72 -0.31 10.00 10.22
C VAL A 72 -0.44 9.23 8.91
N GLN A 73 -0.15 7.94 8.97
CA GLN A 73 -0.39 7.01 7.87
C GLN A 73 -1.52 6.08 8.27
N TYR A 74 -2.56 6.03 7.44
CA TYR A 74 -3.70 5.15 7.65
C TYR A 74 -3.65 3.97 6.70
N TYR A 75 -4.03 2.77 7.19
CA TYR A 75 -4.09 1.55 6.39
C TYR A 75 -5.51 1.00 6.42
N PHE A 76 -6.13 0.96 5.25
CA PHE A 76 -7.50 0.49 5.09
C PHE A 76 -7.52 -0.82 4.32
N THR A 77 -8.35 -1.76 4.77
CA THR A 77 -8.68 -2.90 3.90
C THR A 77 -9.63 -2.41 2.82
N ALA A 78 -9.50 -2.97 1.63
CA ALA A 78 -10.32 -2.58 0.50
C ALA A 78 -10.54 -3.77 -0.41
N HIS A 79 -11.65 -3.76 -1.16
CA HIS A 79 -11.94 -4.80 -2.12
C HIS A 79 -12.11 -4.21 -3.52
N ILE A 80 -11.89 -5.05 -4.53
CA ILE A 80 -11.87 -4.64 -5.93
C ILE A 80 -13.30 -4.53 -6.45
N LEU A 81 -13.61 -3.39 -7.07
CA LEU A 81 -14.86 -3.17 -7.77
C LEU A 81 -14.71 -3.31 -9.28
N GLY A 82 -13.53 -3.06 -9.82
CA GLY A 82 -13.29 -3.12 -11.25
C GLY A 82 -11.90 -2.60 -11.60
N GLY A 83 -11.68 -2.40 -12.88
CA GLY A 83 -10.40 -1.95 -13.40
C GLY A 83 -9.52 -3.10 -13.84
N LEU A 84 -8.33 -2.78 -14.32
CA LEU A 84 -7.36 -3.76 -14.80
C LEU A 84 -6.04 -3.52 -14.10
N PHE A 85 -5.59 -4.49 -13.33
CA PHE A 85 -4.35 -4.40 -12.56
C PHE A 85 -3.16 -4.13 -13.48
N GLY A 86 -2.28 -3.20 -13.05
CA GLY A 86 -1.10 -2.85 -13.83
C GLY A 86 -1.33 -1.70 -14.81
N THR A 87 -2.51 -1.09 -14.80
CA THR A 87 -2.83 0.03 -15.71
C THR A 87 -2.91 1.37 -15.00
N GLY A 88 -2.27 1.49 -13.82
CA GLY A 88 -2.24 2.75 -13.08
C GLY A 88 -1.60 3.85 -13.89
N ARG A 89 -2.16 5.05 -13.80
CA ARG A 89 -1.71 6.21 -14.59
C ARG A 89 -1.30 7.40 -13.71
N GLY A 90 -1.05 7.15 -12.43
CA GLY A 90 -0.49 8.17 -11.57
C GLY A 90 0.92 8.56 -12.03
N PRO A 91 1.42 9.73 -11.62
CA PRO A 91 2.71 10.23 -12.10
C PRO A 91 3.87 9.25 -11.91
N GLU A 92 3.92 8.53 -10.78
CA GLU A 92 4.99 7.57 -10.48
C GLU A 92 4.95 6.38 -11.42
N MET A 93 3.76 5.98 -11.88
CA MET A 93 3.58 4.77 -12.68
C MET A 93 3.83 4.99 -14.17
N VAL A 94 3.63 6.22 -14.65
CA VAL A 94 3.81 6.52 -16.07
C VAL A 94 5.13 7.26 -16.35
N GLY A 95 5.78 7.75 -15.29
CA GLY A 95 7.07 8.43 -15.43
C GLY A 95 7.10 9.59 -16.42
N PRO A 96 8.28 10.13 -16.69
CA PRO A 96 9.56 9.78 -16.10
C PRO A 96 9.67 10.24 -14.65
N ASN A 97 10.42 9.46 -13.87
CA ASN A 97 10.68 9.80 -12.47
C ASN A 97 12.07 10.44 -12.35
N ALA A 98 12.32 11.07 -11.20
CA ALA A 98 13.64 11.61 -10.93
C ALA A 98 14.69 10.48 -11.02
N PRO A 99 15.92 10.77 -11.46
CA PRO A 99 16.93 9.72 -11.67
C PRO A 99 17.20 8.84 -10.45
N ASP A 100 17.08 9.40 -9.23
CA ASP A 100 17.35 8.65 -8.00
C ASP A 100 16.08 8.05 -7.38
N ALA A 101 14.93 8.23 -8.01
CA ALA A 101 13.68 7.66 -7.52
C ALA A 101 13.53 6.18 -7.86
N GLY A 102 14.24 5.70 -8.88
CA GLY A 102 14.11 4.31 -9.34
C GLY A 102 12.83 4.07 -10.10
N THR A 103 12.38 2.81 -10.11
CA THR A 103 11.18 2.41 -10.83
C THR A 103 10.07 1.98 -9.88
N TYR A 104 8.84 2.07 -10.37
CA TYR A 104 7.62 1.67 -9.67
C TYR A 104 6.92 0.62 -10.52
N ALA A 105 6.49 -0.48 -9.90
CA ALA A 105 5.70 -1.49 -10.60
C ALA A 105 4.65 -2.08 -9.66
N ALA A 106 3.43 -2.19 -10.14
CA ALA A 106 2.37 -2.85 -9.38
C ALA A 106 2.57 -4.37 -9.49
N VAL A 107 2.54 -5.07 -8.36
CA VAL A 107 2.71 -6.52 -8.33
C VAL A 107 1.70 -7.15 -7.39
N TRP A 108 1.24 -8.36 -7.75
CA TRP A 108 0.52 -9.23 -6.84
C TRP A 108 1.53 -10.12 -6.13
N MET A 109 1.57 -10.03 -4.81
CA MET A 109 2.55 -10.79 -4.02
C MET A 109 1.83 -11.84 -3.18
N PRO A 110 2.24 -13.13 -3.31
CA PRO A 110 1.68 -14.15 -2.43
C PRO A 110 1.91 -13.77 -0.96
N ILE A 111 0.85 -13.80 -0.17
CA ILE A 111 0.93 -13.37 1.23
C ILE A 111 1.92 -14.23 2.01
N GLY A 112 2.03 -15.51 1.68
CA GLY A 112 3.00 -16.39 2.33
C GLY A 112 4.46 -15.99 2.15
N ASP A 113 4.76 -15.15 1.16
CA ASP A 113 6.14 -14.69 0.91
C ASP A 113 6.49 -13.44 1.71
N LEU A 114 5.51 -12.75 2.29
CA LEU A 114 5.75 -11.47 2.98
C LEU A 114 6.84 -11.54 4.06
N PRO A 115 6.91 -12.57 4.91
CA PRO A 115 7.92 -12.60 5.95
C PRO A 115 9.37 -12.61 5.46
N ARG A 116 9.58 -13.00 4.20
CA ARG A 116 10.92 -13.11 3.62
C ARG A 116 11.30 -11.93 2.76
N LEU A 117 10.40 -10.95 2.61
CA LEU A 117 10.60 -9.85 1.66
C LEU A 117 10.76 -8.52 2.38
N PRO A 118 11.49 -7.58 1.76
CA PRO A 118 11.63 -6.22 2.31
C PRO A 118 10.39 -5.39 2.03
N VAL A 119 9.30 -5.69 2.74
CA VAL A 119 8.04 -4.95 2.65
C VAL A 119 7.97 -3.96 3.80
N TYR A 120 7.64 -2.71 3.50
CA TYR A 120 7.59 -1.64 4.49
C TYR A 120 6.19 -1.04 4.61
N PRO A 121 5.73 -0.77 5.84
CA PRO A 121 6.42 -1.10 7.09
C PRO A 121 6.25 -2.58 7.42
N PRO A 122 7.26 -3.21 8.02
CA PRO A 122 7.20 -4.64 8.32
C PRO A 122 6.08 -5.02 9.28
N GLU A 123 5.69 -4.13 10.17
CA GLU A 123 4.59 -4.39 11.10
C GLU A 123 3.27 -4.58 10.36
N VAL A 124 3.05 -3.83 9.27
CA VAL A 124 1.84 -3.98 8.46
C VAL A 124 1.91 -5.29 7.65
N ALA A 125 3.09 -5.64 7.13
CA ALA A 125 3.27 -6.93 6.46
C ALA A 125 2.93 -8.10 7.39
N THR A 126 3.36 -8.01 8.66
CA THR A 126 3.01 -9.02 9.67
C THR A 126 1.50 -9.07 9.91
N LEU A 127 0.87 -7.90 9.98
CA LEU A 127 -0.59 -7.81 10.17
C LEU A 127 -1.34 -8.50 9.03
N VAL A 128 -0.91 -8.26 7.79
CA VAL A 128 -1.51 -8.90 6.61
C VAL A 128 -1.34 -10.42 6.67
N ALA A 129 -0.13 -10.87 7.01
CA ALA A 129 0.15 -12.31 7.09
C ALA A 129 -0.73 -12.99 8.15
N ARG A 130 -0.94 -12.35 9.28
CA ARG A 130 -1.80 -12.88 10.33
C ARG A 130 -3.27 -12.90 9.95
N ALA A 131 -3.70 -11.93 9.17
CA ALA A 131 -5.12 -11.80 8.82
C ALA A 131 -5.64 -12.99 8.02
N VAL A 132 -4.76 -13.72 7.32
CA VAL A 132 -5.15 -14.94 6.58
C VAL A 132 -5.73 -15.97 7.54
N ASP A 133 -5.12 -16.14 8.72
CA ASP A 133 -5.54 -17.15 9.68
C ASP A 133 -6.45 -16.60 10.77
N GLU A 134 -6.21 -15.37 11.20
CA GLU A 134 -6.87 -14.81 12.38
C GLU A 134 -7.91 -13.74 12.06
N GLY A 135 -7.99 -13.30 10.79
CA GLY A 135 -8.83 -12.18 10.40
C GLY A 135 -8.19 -10.85 10.76
N TRP A 136 -8.79 -9.78 10.27
CA TRP A 136 -8.32 -8.43 10.55
C TRP A 136 -8.71 -8.01 11.96
N PRO A 137 -7.89 -7.18 12.63
CA PRO A 137 -8.25 -6.73 13.98
C PRO A 137 -9.55 -5.95 13.98
N HIS A 138 -10.34 -6.07 15.06
CA HIS A 138 -11.61 -5.35 15.19
C HIS A 138 -11.41 -3.86 15.35
N LYS A 139 -10.30 -3.44 15.96
CA LYS A 139 -9.93 -2.04 16.11
C LYS A 139 -8.60 -1.80 15.42
N ALA A 140 -8.44 -0.60 14.87
CA ALA A 140 -7.19 -0.23 14.23
C ALA A 140 -6.03 -0.33 15.22
N VAL A 141 -4.94 -0.97 14.80
CA VAL A 141 -3.75 -1.11 15.63
C VAL A 141 -2.76 0.00 15.32
N ALA A 142 -1.96 0.37 16.30
CA ALA A 142 -0.87 1.33 16.10
C ALA A 142 0.35 0.58 15.57
N VAL A 143 0.98 1.13 14.54
CA VAL A 143 2.21 0.57 13.98
C VAL A 143 3.27 1.64 13.92
N ASP A 144 4.54 1.21 13.89
CA ASP A 144 5.67 2.11 13.77
C ASP A 144 6.05 2.21 12.29
N ASN A 145 5.95 3.42 11.74
CA ASN A 145 6.29 3.68 10.35
C ASN A 145 7.61 4.41 10.18
N ASP A 146 8.33 4.64 11.27
CA ASP A 146 9.58 5.41 11.23
C ASP A 146 10.79 4.54 10.91
N GLY A 147 10.55 3.40 10.34
CA GLY A 147 11.62 2.50 9.93
C GLY A 147 12.43 3.00 8.74
#